data_2ad0c053d73721e36d6b12f57df5cbd9
#
_entry.id   2ad0c053d73721e36d6b12f57df5cbd9
#
_cell.length_a   1.000
_cell.length_b   1.000
_cell.length_c   1.000
_cell.angle_alpha   90.00
_cell.angle_beta   90.00
_cell.angle_gamma   90.00
#
_symmetry.space_group_name_H-M   'P 1'
#
loop_
_entity.id
_entity.type
_entity.pdbx_description
1 polymer ?
#
loop_
_entity_poly.entity_id
_entity_poly.type
_entity_poly.pdbx_seq_one_letter_code
_entity_poly.pdbx_strand_id
1 'polypeptide(L)'
;MNKITPRGPLGLKADKPTRQEIMAGKLHMAKVAQLACVICGRWPVHVHHCKSRRYSQRKLSDFEVIPLCPECHVLGPNSFHAAQSTWEETNGLDTDYLSVVADALAGELNGG
;
A
#
# COMPACT_ATOMS: atom_id res chain seq x y z
N MET A 1 14.13 -12.26 30.60
CA MET A 1 14.24 -12.01 30.13
C MET A 1 14.22 -12.00 29.65
N ASN A 2 14.20 -12.04 29.31
CA ASN A 2 14.38 -11.89 28.62
C ASN A 2 14.05 -11.73 27.97
N LYS A 3 13.69 -11.64 27.70
CA LYS A 3 13.60 -11.39 26.83
C LYS A 3 13.92 -10.97 26.15
N ILE A 4 14.19 -10.84 25.97
CA ILE A 4 14.62 -10.38 25.22
C ILE A 4 14.98 -10.49 24.53
N THR A 5 15.02 -10.76 24.18
CA THR A 5 15.44 -10.77 23.35
C THR A 5 15.79 -10.95 22.64
N PRO A 6 15.98 -11.15 22.36
CA PRO A 6 16.39 -11.09 21.49
C PRO A 6 16.34 -11.24 20.46
N ARG A 7 16.03 -11.33 20.09
CA ARG A 7 15.98 -11.30 19.08
C ARG A 7 16.71 -10.81 18.52
N GLY A 8 16.98 -10.63 18.62
CA GLY A 8 17.79 -10.18 18.30
C GLY A 8 18.37 -10.33 17.37
N PRO A 9 18.97 -10.48 17.22
CA PRO A 9 19.70 -10.29 16.30
C PRO A 9 19.30 -10.97 15.31
N LEU A 10 19.07 -11.42 15.74
CA LEU A 10 18.76 -11.91 14.96
C LEU A 10 17.75 -11.60 14.48
N GLY A 11 17.27 -11.05 14.89
CA GLY A 11 16.13 -10.62 14.54
C GLY A 11 15.89 -10.79 13.25
N LEU A 12 16.59 -11.11 12.85
CA LEU A 12 16.45 -11.16 11.62
C LEU A 12 15.42 -11.90 11.14
N LYS A 13 14.98 -12.67 11.68
CA LYS A 13 14.02 -13.32 11.26
C LYS A 13 12.98 -12.63 11.40
N ALA A 14 12.47 -12.19 10.51
CA ALA A 14 11.38 -11.41 10.59
C ALA A 14 10.42 -12.12 11.27
N ASP A 15 9.98 -11.61 12.22
CA ASP A 15 8.99 -12.22 12.94
C ASP A 15 7.70 -12.16 12.22
N LYS A 16 6.86 -13.10 12.45
CA LYS A 16 5.53 -13.05 11.89
C LYS A 16 4.76 -11.95 12.56
N PRO A 17 3.89 -11.27 11.83
CA PRO A 17 3.08 -10.24 12.43
C PRO A 17 2.12 -10.84 13.45
N THR A 18 1.81 -10.07 14.46
CA THR A 18 0.84 -10.50 15.46
C THR A 18 -0.55 -10.44 14.86
N ARG A 19 -1.49 -11.10 15.55
CA ARG A 19 -2.87 -11.04 15.13
C ARG A 19 -3.36 -9.59 15.07
N GLN A 20 -2.98 -8.79 16.04
CA GLN A 20 -3.40 -7.40 16.08
C GLN A 20 -2.86 -6.62 14.90
N GLU A 21 -1.61 -6.88 14.53
CA GLU A 21 -1.02 -6.22 13.38
C GLU A 21 -1.72 -6.63 12.09
N ILE A 22 -2.07 -7.89 11.98
CA ILE A 22 -2.77 -8.37 10.80
C ILE A 22 -4.12 -7.69 10.69
N MET A 23 -4.84 -7.60 11.80
CA MET A 23 -6.16 -6.98 11.78
C MET A 23 -6.08 -5.49 11.50
N ALA A 24 -5.06 -4.83 12.05
CA ALA A 24 -4.87 -3.40 11.77
C ALA A 24 -4.60 -3.18 10.29
N GLY A 25 -3.80 -4.05 9.68
CA GLY A 25 -3.53 -3.95 8.25
C GLY A 25 -4.78 -4.14 7.42
N LYS A 26 -5.59 -5.13 7.77
CA LYS A 26 -6.84 -5.37 7.05
C LYS A 26 -7.79 -4.19 7.17
N LEU A 27 -7.87 -3.60 8.36
CA LEU A 27 -8.72 -2.45 8.56
C LEU A 27 -8.22 -1.27 7.73
N HIS A 28 -6.92 -1.06 7.70
CA HIS A 28 -6.34 0.00 6.90
C HIS A 28 -6.68 -0.19 5.42
N MET A 29 -6.50 -1.41 4.91
CA MET A 29 -6.81 -1.68 3.51
C MET A 29 -8.29 -1.49 3.21
N ALA A 30 -9.16 -1.83 4.17
CA ALA A 30 -10.59 -1.63 3.98
C ALA A 30 -10.91 -0.15 3.86
N LYS A 31 -10.24 0.69 4.61
CA LYS A 31 -10.44 2.14 4.52
C LYS A 31 -9.94 2.67 3.18
N VAL A 32 -8.78 2.20 2.74
CA VAL A 32 -8.23 2.63 1.45
C VAL A 32 -9.15 2.20 0.30
N ALA A 33 -9.80 1.06 0.44
CA ALA A 33 -10.71 0.56 -0.59
C ALA A 33 -11.91 1.47 -0.80
N GLN A 34 -12.18 2.36 0.12
CA GLN A 34 -13.30 3.31 -0.02
C GLN A 34 -12.89 4.63 -0.65
N LEU A 35 -11.60 4.81 -0.92
CA LEU A 35 -11.11 6.05 -1.51
C LEU A 35 -11.15 5.94 -3.03
N ALA A 36 -11.16 7.09 -3.68
CA ALA A 36 -11.11 7.12 -5.15
C ALA A 36 -9.68 6.87 -5.61
N CYS A 37 -9.55 6.45 -6.87
CA CYS A 37 -8.25 6.22 -7.48
C CYS A 37 -7.39 7.47 -7.37
N VAL A 38 -6.15 7.32 -6.90
CA VAL A 38 -5.26 8.47 -6.73
C VAL A 38 -4.84 9.08 -8.06
N ILE A 39 -5.00 8.36 -9.15
CA ILE A 39 -4.59 8.84 -10.46
C ILE A 39 -5.73 9.52 -11.20
N CYS A 40 -6.88 8.88 -11.29
CA CYS A 40 -7.97 9.39 -12.13
C CYS A 40 -9.25 9.70 -11.37
N GLY A 41 -9.31 9.39 -10.09
CA GLY A 41 -10.47 9.74 -9.28
C GLY A 41 -11.65 8.80 -9.39
N ARG A 42 -11.54 7.74 -10.16
CA ARG A 42 -12.64 6.80 -10.33
C ARG A 42 -12.78 5.88 -9.15
N TRP A 43 -13.92 5.28 -9.05
CA TRP A 43 -14.24 4.27 -8.06
C TRP A 43 -15.14 3.27 -8.77
N PRO A 44 -15.10 1.97 -8.49
CA PRO A 44 -14.36 1.33 -7.39
C PRO A 44 -12.87 1.17 -7.69
N VAL A 45 -12.14 0.81 -6.66
CA VAL A 45 -10.69 0.68 -6.77
C VAL A 45 -10.23 -0.67 -6.28
N HIS A 46 -9.02 -1.02 -6.70
CA HIS A 46 -8.26 -2.10 -6.08
C HIS A 46 -7.33 -1.47 -5.06
N VAL A 47 -6.99 -2.24 -4.03
CA VAL A 47 -5.99 -1.80 -3.06
C VAL A 47 -4.66 -2.34 -3.55
N HIS A 48 -3.80 -1.43 -3.99
CA HIS A 48 -2.52 -1.80 -4.60
C HIS A 48 -1.41 -1.68 -3.57
N HIS A 49 -0.71 -2.78 -3.31
CA HIS A 49 0.47 -2.74 -2.44
C HIS A 49 1.61 -2.11 -3.20
N CYS A 50 2.21 -1.07 -2.63
CA CYS A 50 3.26 -0.32 -3.32
C CYS A 50 4.48 -1.19 -3.52
N LYS A 51 5.01 -1.16 -4.74
CA LYS A 51 6.16 -1.98 -5.08
C LYS A 51 7.19 -1.26 -5.92
N SER A 52 7.03 0.02 -6.16
CA SER A 52 8.05 0.79 -6.86
C SER A 52 9.36 0.72 -6.08
N ARG A 53 10.45 0.48 -6.78
CA ARG A 53 11.76 0.39 -6.18
C ARG A 53 11.93 -0.77 -5.21
N ARG A 54 11.12 -1.80 -5.35
CA ARG A 54 11.26 -2.99 -4.54
C ARG A 54 11.98 -4.03 -5.36
N TYR A 55 13.10 -4.48 -4.87
CA TYR A 55 13.93 -5.42 -5.59
C TYR A 55 14.01 -6.80 -4.95
N SER A 56 13.33 -6.99 -3.83
CA SER A 56 13.42 -8.27 -3.16
C SER A 56 12.06 -8.94 -3.14
N GLN A 57 12.05 -10.21 -2.76
CA GLN A 57 10.80 -10.95 -2.64
C GLN A 57 10.11 -10.69 -1.31
N ARG A 58 10.60 -9.70 -0.59
CA ARG A 58 10.08 -9.39 0.69
C ARG A 58 8.60 -9.11 0.65
N LYS A 59 7.92 -9.52 1.67
CA LYS A 59 6.49 -9.28 1.76
C LYS A 59 6.21 -7.79 1.82
N LEU A 60 5.17 -7.36 1.10
CA LEU A 60 4.80 -5.95 1.07
C LEU A 60 3.91 -5.62 2.25
N SER A 61 4.02 -4.39 2.73
CA SER A 61 3.26 -3.96 3.90
C SER A 61 1.83 -3.61 3.53
N ASP A 62 0.88 -4.05 4.37
CA ASP A 62 -0.52 -3.68 4.19
C ASP A 62 -0.78 -2.21 4.48
N PHE A 63 0.20 -1.52 5.05
CA PHE A 63 0.07 -0.10 5.33
C PHE A 63 0.63 0.77 4.22
N GLU A 64 1.32 0.17 3.26
CA GLU A 64 1.85 0.91 2.12
C GLU A 64 1.04 0.55 0.90
N VAL A 65 -0.20 0.99 0.89
CA VAL A 65 -1.13 0.66 -0.19
C VAL A 65 -1.79 1.94 -0.68
N ILE A 66 -2.17 1.93 -1.96
CA ILE A 66 -2.87 3.06 -2.55
C ILE A 66 -4.06 2.54 -3.34
N PRO A 67 -5.11 3.36 -3.50
CA PRO A 67 -6.27 2.94 -4.29
C PRO A 67 -6.03 3.24 -5.77
N LEU A 68 -6.16 2.22 -6.60
CA LEU A 68 -6.05 2.36 -8.05
C LEU A 68 -7.26 1.70 -8.68
N CYS A 69 -7.93 2.40 -9.59
CA CYS A 69 -9.06 1.79 -10.27
C CYS A 69 -8.54 0.67 -11.17
N PRO A 70 -9.42 -0.25 -11.59
CA PRO A 70 -8.97 -1.38 -12.42
C PRO A 70 -8.20 -0.94 -13.67
N GLU A 71 -8.62 0.14 -14.28
CA GLU A 71 -7.96 0.62 -15.49
C GLU A 71 -6.52 1.04 -15.23
N CYS A 72 -6.30 1.81 -14.15
CA CYS A 72 -4.96 2.29 -13.81
C CYS A 72 -4.10 1.18 -13.21
N HIS A 73 -4.72 0.17 -12.63
CA HIS A 73 -4.02 -0.88 -11.90
C HIS A 73 -3.59 -2.03 -12.81
N VAL A 74 -4.53 -2.59 -13.58
CA VAL A 74 -4.23 -3.79 -14.36
C VAL A 74 -4.77 -3.82 -15.78
N LEU A 75 -5.91 -3.17 -16.04
CA LEU A 75 -6.59 -3.36 -17.32
C LEU A 75 -6.08 -2.50 -18.45
N GLY A 76 -5.69 -1.28 -18.15
CA GLY A 76 -5.26 -0.38 -19.21
C GLY A 76 -3.89 -0.75 -19.76
N PRO A 77 -3.60 -0.34 -21.00
CA PRO A 77 -2.30 -0.66 -21.59
C PRO A 77 -1.14 0.03 -20.89
N ASN A 78 -1.41 1.14 -20.20
CA ASN A 78 -0.38 1.84 -19.45
C ASN A 78 -0.62 1.72 -17.95
N SER A 79 -1.33 0.67 -17.54
CA SER A 79 -1.60 0.44 -16.13
C SER A 79 -0.33 0.04 -15.40
N PHE A 80 -0.37 0.12 -14.08
CA PHE A 80 0.82 -0.17 -13.28
C PHE A 80 1.38 -1.56 -13.57
N HIS A 81 0.52 -2.58 -13.57
CA HIS A 81 1.01 -3.93 -13.75
C HIS A 81 1.25 -4.30 -15.20
N ALA A 82 0.63 -3.60 -16.14
CA ALA A 82 0.90 -3.88 -17.55
C ALA A 82 2.17 -3.20 -18.03
N ALA A 83 2.46 -2.00 -17.53
CA ALA A 83 3.60 -1.24 -18.01
C ALA A 83 4.14 -0.35 -16.90
N GLN A 84 4.77 -0.97 -15.91
CA GLN A 84 5.20 -0.25 -14.72
C GLN A 84 6.12 0.94 -15.04
N SER A 85 7.09 0.74 -15.92
CA SER A 85 8.01 1.82 -16.28
C SER A 85 7.27 3.02 -16.85
N THR A 86 6.36 2.77 -17.78
CA THR A 86 5.59 3.84 -18.39
C THR A 86 4.71 4.52 -17.36
N TRP A 87 4.08 3.72 -16.50
CA TRP A 87 3.23 4.26 -15.44
C TRP A 87 4.03 5.19 -14.54
N GLU A 88 5.24 4.76 -14.17
CA GLU A 88 6.09 5.57 -13.28
C GLU A 88 6.60 6.83 -13.96
N GLU A 89 6.89 6.75 -15.26
CA GLU A 89 7.32 7.94 -15.99
C GLU A 89 6.21 8.98 -16.04
N THR A 90 4.99 8.53 -16.16
CA THR A 90 3.85 9.42 -16.27
C THR A 90 3.39 9.94 -14.91
N ASN A 91 3.37 9.08 -13.91
CA ASN A 91 2.70 9.38 -12.64
C ASN A 91 3.63 9.50 -11.45
N GLY A 92 4.88 9.09 -11.59
CA GLY A 92 5.79 9.00 -10.45
C GLY A 92 5.70 7.63 -9.82
N LEU A 93 6.34 7.46 -8.69
CA LEU A 93 6.36 6.18 -8.00
C LEU A 93 5.05 5.96 -7.26
N ASP A 94 4.65 4.70 -7.12
CA ASP A 94 3.41 4.42 -6.38
C ASP A 94 3.52 4.89 -4.94
N THR A 95 4.73 4.83 -4.35
CA THR A 95 4.91 5.30 -2.97
C THR A 95 4.75 6.80 -2.84
N ASP A 96 4.82 7.54 -3.94
CA ASP A 96 4.64 8.99 -3.89
C ASP A 96 3.23 9.37 -3.46
N TYR A 97 2.29 8.45 -3.55
CA TYR A 97 0.89 8.72 -3.23
C TYR A 97 0.49 8.31 -1.83
N LEU A 98 1.45 7.78 -1.05
CA LEU A 98 1.12 7.37 0.31
C LEU A 98 0.72 8.57 1.18
N SER A 99 1.31 9.73 0.96
CA SER A 99 0.92 10.91 1.71
C SER A 99 -0.47 11.37 1.31
N VAL A 100 -0.83 11.22 0.05
CA VAL A 100 -2.17 11.56 -0.41
C VAL A 100 -3.21 10.69 0.30
N VAL A 101 -2.91 9.40 0.41
CA VAL A 101 -3.80 8.47 1.09
C VAL A 101 -3.91 8.84 2.57
N ALA A 102 -2.79 9.14 3.20
CA ALA A 102 -2.80 9.51 4.61
C ALA A 102 -3.66 10.74 4.85
N ASP A 103 -3.53 11.73 3.97
CA ASP A 103 -4.33 12.94 4.08
C ASP A 103 -5.81 12.67 3.88
N ALA A 104 -6.14 11.82 2.92
CA ALA A 104 -7.53 11.48 2.64
C ALA A 104 -8.16 10.76 3.83
N LEU A 105 -7.42 9.85 4.44
CA LEU A 105 -7.94 9.11 5.59
C LEU A 105 -8.08 10.03 6.81
N ALA A 106 -7.14 10.94 6.99
CA ALA A 106 -7.24 11.89 8.09
C ALA A 106 -8.45 12.81 7.91
N GLY A 107 -8.70 13.22 6.68
CA GLY A 107 -9.87 14.03 6.38
C GLY A 107 -11.17 13.30 6.67
N GLU A 108 -11.22 12.01 6.36
CA GLU A 108 -12.38 11.22 6.66
C GLU A 108 -12.62 11.09 8.14
N LEU A 109 -11.55 10.90 8.90
CA LEU A 109 -11.67 10.79 10.33
C LEU A 109 -12.14 12.08 10.97
N ASN A 110 -11.68 13.20 10.46
CA ASN A 110 -12.02 14.50 11.04
C ASN A 110 -13.24 15.11 10.45
N GLY A 111 -13.43 14.93 9.21
CA GLY A 111 -14.50 15.61 8.53
C GLY A 111 -15.79 14.91 8.69
N GLY A 112 -15.66 13.73 9.06
CA GLY A 112 -16.88 12.98 9.16
C GLY A 112 -17.63 13.10 7.93
#